data_bfe60bcfde7da778d0f48be33af7cfce
#
_entry.id   bfe60bcfde7da778d0f48be33af7cfce
#
_cell.length_a   1.000
_cell.length_b   1.000
_cell.length_c   1.000
_cell.angle_alpha   90.00
_cell.angle_beta   90.00
_cell.angle_gamma   90.00
#
_symmetry.space_group_name_H-M   'P 1'
#
loop_
_entity.id
_entity.type
_entity.pdbx_description
1 polymer ?
#
loop_
_entity_poly.entity_id
_entity_poly.type
_entity_poly.pdbx_seq_one_letter_code
_entity_poly.pdbx_strand_id
1 'polypeptide(L)'
;MGFGFNLGMVFIVLPTIVILFVLLVATKKQLFGKAIAGIIIGISALVLFSSVMSFLNSKTELSKDDYYGSYIVDRNYFPGKQADWQYNSFRFDIKDNDSVYFYHMKNNKTIKVYKGTISTIKTSYNSERLAIHMEQPTHHILTTNPTIYRGNWDFELVFNSPKFYNMFFKKGEWQPLKSN
;
A
#
# COMPACT_ATOMS: atom_id res chain seq x y z
N MET A 1 8.64 -15.87 -8.37
CA MET A 1 9.45 -15.90 -9.62
C MET A 1 8.53 -16.26 -10.76
N GLY A 2 8.67 -15.60 -11.93
CA GLY A 2 7.75 -15.78 -13.03
C GLY A 2 8.06 -17.03 -13.90
N PHE A 3 7.08 -17.40 -14.74
CA PHE A 3 7.17 -18.54 -15.68
C PHE A 3 8.46 -18.54 -16.51
N GLY A 4 8.90 -17.38 -16.99
CA GLY A 4 10.14 -17.25 -17.78
C GLY A 4 11.42 -17.64 -17.03
N PHE A 5 11.50 -17.35 -15.72
CA PHE A 5 12.64 -17.78 -14.90
C PHE A 5 12.69 -19.31 -14.78
N ASN A 6 11.57 -19.97 -14.54
CA ASN A 6 11.50 -21.42 -14.43
C ASN A 6 11.89 -22.08 -15.77
N LEU A 7 11.42 -21.51 -16.88
CA LEU A 7 11.78 -22.01 -18.22
C LEU A 7 13.29 -21.89 -18.48
N GLY A 8 13.89 -20.75 -18.15
CA GLY A 8 15.35 -20.54 -18.27
C GLY A 8 16.15 -21.50 -17.40
N MET A 9 15.69 -21.78 -16.18
CA MET A 9 16.34 -22.73 -15.28
C MET A 9 16.34 -24.15 -15.87
N VAL A 10 15.22 -24.60 -16.42
CA VAL A 10 15.08 -25.98 -16.94
C VAL A 10 15.81 -26.16 -18.28
N PHE A 11 15.67 -25.21 -19.20
CA PHE A 11 16.15 -25.38 -20.58
C PHE A 11 17.55 -24.80 -20.85
N ILE A 12 18.03 -23.92 -20.00
CA ILE A 12 19.36 -23.28 -20.19
C ILE A 12 20.31 -23.68 -19.05
N VAL A 13 19.95 -23.37 -17.82
CA VAL A 13 20.88 -23.52 -16.69
C VAL A 13 21.16 -24.98 -16.38
N LEU A 14 20.13 -25.81 -16.29
CA LEU A 14 20.30 -27.22 -15.95
C LEU A 14 21.11 -27.96 -17.02
N PRO A 15 20.83 -27.88 -18.33
CA PRO A 15 21.68 -28.49 -19.37
C PRO A 15 23.12 -27.97 -19.34
N THR A 16 23.32 -26.67 -19.13
CA THR A 16 24.67 -26.09 -19.04
C THR A 16 25.46 -26.68 -17.88
N ILE A 17 24.83 -26.80 -16.69
CA ILE A 17 25.47 -27.42 -15.52
C ILE A 17 25.80 -28.90 -15.80
N VAL A 18 24.91 -29.66 -16.45
CA VAL A 18 25.16 -31.06 -16.81
C VAL A 18 26.31 -31.18 -17.78
N ILE A 19 26.37 -30.35 -18.81
CA ILE A 19 27.51 -30.34 -19.78
C ILE A 19 28.81 -30.01 -19.07
N LEU A 20 28.85 -28.98 -18.24
CA LEU A 20 30.04 -28.58 -17.50
C LEU A 20 30.47 -29.70 -16.51
N PHE A 21 29.53 -30.39 -15.89
CA PHE A 21 29.83 -31.51 -15.01
C PHE A 21 30.47 -32.70 -15.79
N VAL A 22 29.92 -33.07 -16.95
CA VAL A 22 30.48 -34.10 -17.82
C VAL A 22 31.91 -33.72 -18.25
N LEU A 23 32.14 -32.47 -18.65
CA LEU A 23 33.45 -31.96 -19.00
C LEU A 23 34.42 -31.97 -17.81
N LEU A 24 33.96 -31.66 -16.61
CA LEU A 24 34.77 -31.75 -15.39
C LEU A 24 35.25 -33.17 -15.15
N VAL A 25 34.34 -34.14 -15.25
CA VAL A 25 34.67 -35.55 -15.04
C VAL A 25 35.62 -36.10 -16.13
N ALA A 26 35.33 -35.76 -17.40
CA ALA A 26 36.12 -36.26 -18.53
C ALA A 26 37.52 -35.63 -18.61
N THR A 27 37.65 -34.32 -18.33
CA THR A 27 38.92 -33.62 -18.48
C THR A 27 39.70 -33.43 -17.18
N LYS A 28 39.05 -33.61 -16.02
CA LYS A 28 39.56 -33.35 -14.66
C LYS A 28 40.07 -31.92 -14.46
N LYS A 29 39.68 -30.97 -15.34
CA LYS A 29 40.10 -29.59 -15.27
C LYS A 29 39.23 -28.82 -14.26
N GLN A 30 39.86 -28.25 -13.23
CA GLN A 30 39.18 -27.48 -12.16
C GLN A 30 38.41 -26.25 -12.69
N LEU A 31 38.72 -25.78 -13.92
CA LEU A 31 38.02 -24.67 -14.55
C LEU A 31 36.49 -24.89 -14.65
N PHE A 32 36.09 -26.12 -15.02
CA PHE A 32 34.66 -26.45 -15.15
C PHE A 32 33.96 -26.50 -13.79
N GLY A 33 34.62 -26.96 -12.73
CA GLY A 33 34.10 -26.88 -11.37
C GLY A 33 33.92 -25.45 -10.87
N LYS A 34 34.88 -24.56 -11.16
CA LYS A 34 34.76 -23.13 -10.87
C LYS A 34 33.61 -22.47 -11.63
N ALA A 35 33.39 -22.84 -12.90
CA ALA A 35 32.27 -22.35 -13.69
C ALA A 35 30.92 -22.77 -13.11
N ILE A 36 30.78 -24.05 -12.71
CA ILE A 36 29.56 -24.54 -12.04
C ILE A 36 29.31 -23.75 -10.74
N ALA A 37 30.35 -23.61 -9.91
CA ALA A 37 30.22 -22.86 -8.65
C ALA A 37 29.83 -21.39 -8.91
N GLY A 38 30.41 -20.74 -9.93
CA GLY A 38 30.03 -19.39 -10.33
C GLY A 38 28.58 -19.26 -10.77
N ILE A 39 28.06 -20.23 -11.54
CA ILE A 39 26.65 -20.26 -11.93
C ILE A 39 25.74 -20.39 -10.71
N ILE A 40 26.05 -21.30 -9.79
CA ILE A 40 25.26 -21.53 -8.58
C ILE A 40 25.25 -20.26 -7.71
N ILE A 41 26.41 -19.65 -7.48
CA ILE A 41 26.53 -18.41 -6.70
C ILE A 41 25.74 -17.29 -7.38
N GLY A 42 25.89 -17.13 -8.70
CA GLY A 42 25.18 -16.09 -9.46
C GLY A 42 23.66 -16.24 -9.36
N ILE A 43 23.14 -17.46 -9.50
CA ILE A 43 21.69 -17.73 -9.37
C ILE A 43 21.24 -17.47 -7.94
N SER A 44 22.00 -17.92 -6.93
CA SER A 44 21.66 -17.70 -5.52
C SER A 44 21.61 -16.21 -5.20
N ALA A 45 22.57 -15.43 -5.68
CA ALA A 45 22.59 -13.97 -5.52
C ALA A 45 21.37 -13.31 -6.19
N LEU A 46 21.01 -13.74 -7.40
CA LEU A 46 19.87 -13.22 -8.14
C LEU A 46 18.54 -13.54 -7.43
N VAL A 47 18.40 -14.76 -6.88
CA VAL A 47 17.22 -15.16 -6.08
C VAL A 47 17.11 -14.31 -4.82
N LEU A 48 18.20 -14.13 -4.08
CA LEU A 48 18.22 -13.31 -2.88
C LEU A 48 17.88 -11.86 -3.19
N PHE A 49 18.50 -11.28 -4.23
CA PHE A 49 18.20 -9.91 -4.67
C PHE A 49 16.72 -9.74 -5.05
N SER A 50 16.17 -10.67 -5.82
CA SER A 50 14.76 -10.66 -6.21
C SER A 50 13.83 -10.76 -5.00
N SER A 51 14.17 -11.58 -4.00
CA SER A 51 13.40 -11.72 -2.78
C SER A 51 13.41 -10.45 -1.93
N VAL A 52 14.57 -9.83 -1.77
CA VAL A 52 14.71 -8.53 -1.08
C VAL A 52 13.90 -7.46 -1.80
N MET A 53 14.01 -7.35 -3.13
CA MET A 53 13.24 -6.39 -3.92
C MET A 53 11.74 -6.64 -3.83
N SER A 54 11.31 -7.88 -3.83
CA SER A 54 9.89 -8.24 -3.64
C SER A 54 9.39 -7.83 -2.26
N PHE A 55 10.19 -8.05 -1.22
CA PHE A 55 9.86 -7.63 0.14
C PHE A 55 9.76 -6.11 0.26
N LEU A 56 10.73 -5.37 -0.26
CA LEU A 56 10.76 -3.91 -0.22
C LEU A 56 9.60 -3.26 -1.02
N ASN A 57 9.11 -3.93 -2.07
CA ASN A 57 8.03 -3.45 -2.91
C ASN A 57 6.67 -4.11 -2.60
N SER A 58 6.58 -4.90 -1.52
CA SER A 58 5.30 -5.46 -1.10
C SER A 58 4.39 -4.36 -0.57
N LYS A 59 3.10 -4.43 -0.95
CA LYS A 59 2.11 -3.51 -0.43
C LYS A 59 1.85 -3.81 1.04
N THR A 60 1.68 -2.76 1.84
CA THR A 60 1.34 -2.87 3.26
C THR A 60 0.08 -3.73 3.46
N GLU A 61 0.17 -4.75 4.31
CA GLU A 61 -0.99 -5.50 4.78
C GLU A 61 -1.60 -4.75 5.95
N LEU A 62 -2.91 -4.49 5.86
CA LEU A 62 -3.63 -3.68 6.83
C LEU A 62 -4.50 -4.56 7.71
N SER A 63 -4.38 -4.36 9.01
CA SER A 63 -5.28 -4.83 10.06
C SER A 63 -6.20 -3.70 10.53
N LYS A 64 -7.16 -4.00 11.40
CA LYS A 64 -8.06 -3.00 11.97
C LYS A 64 -7.30 -1.88 12.67
N ASP A 65 -6.27 -2.22 13.42
CA ASP A 65 -5.48 -1.26 14.22
C ASP A 65 -4.73 -0.23 13.35
N ASP A 66 -4.42 -0.61 12.11
CA ASP A 66 -3.78 0.31 11.17
C ASP A 66 -4.70 1.45 10.73
N TYR A 67 -6.01 1.35 10.96
CA TYR A 67 -6.94 2.41 10.60
C TYR A 67 -7.12 3.46 11.68
N TYR A 68 -6.71 3.23 12.92
CA TYR A 68 -6.82 4.23 13.98
C TYR A 68 -5.89 5.42 13.73
N GLY A 69 -6.38 6.62 14.03
CA GLY A 69 -5.65 7.86 13.91
C GLY A 69 -6.45 8.99 13.27
N SER A 70 -5.78 10.11 13.07
CA SER A 70 -6.33 11.30 12.42
C SER A 70 -6.06 11.28 10.92
N TYR A 71 -7.02 11.76 10.15
CA TYR A 71 -6.98 11.79 8.69
C TYR A 71 -7.27 13.18 8.16
N ILE A 72 -6.42 13.59 7.23
CA ILE A 72 -6.50 14.89 6.53
C ILE A 72 -6.63 14.67 5.03
N VAL A 73 -7.22 15.62 4.33
CA VAL A 73 -7.27 15.58 2.86
C VAL A 73 -5.85 15.67 2.29
N ASP A 74 -5.51 14.77 1.37
CA ASP A 74 -4.25 14.88 0.63
C ASP A 74 -4.37 15.91 -0.49
N ARG A 75 -3.58 16.97 -0.38
CA ARG A 75 -3.56 18.09 -1.32
C ARG A 75 -2.78 17.81 -2.61
N ASN A 76 -2.05 16.69 -2.66
CA ASN A 76 -1.16 16.39 -3.79
C ASN A 76 -1.92 15.91 -5.04
N TYR A 77 -3.10 15.31 -4.86
CA TYR A 77 -3.88 14.77 -5.99
C TYR A 77 -4.52 15.84 -6.86
N PHE A 78 -5.04 16.92 -6.24
CA PHE A 78 -5.70 18.02 -6.95
C PHE A 78 -5.18 19.34 -6.40
N PRO A 79 -3.93 19.72 -6.70
CA PRO A 79 -3.32 20.92 -6.14
C PRO A 79 -4.07 22.18 -6.56
N GLY A 80 -4.12 23.16 -5.67
CA GLY A 80 -4.73 24.46 -5.91
C GLY A 80 -5.78 24.85 -4.88
N LYS A 81 -6.50 25.94 -5.13
CA LYS A 81 -7.47 26.54 -4.18
C LYS A 81 -8.55 25.57 -3.72
N GLN A 82 -8.95 24.62 -4.57
CA GLN A 82 -9.96 23.62 -4.20
C GLN A 82 -9.41 22.62 -3.19
N ALA A 83 -8.18 22.13 -3.37
CA ALA A 83 -7.54 21.23 -2.44
C ALA A 83 -7.31 21.91 -1.09
N ASP A 84 -6.88 23.16 -1.08
CA ASP A 84 -6.71 23.94 0.14
C ASP A 84 -8.03 24.16 0.87
N TRP A 85 -9.09 24.44 0.13
CA TRP A 85 -10.43 24.55 0.70
C TRP A 85 -10.90 23.22 1.29
N GLN A 86 -10.74 22.10 0.58
CA GLN A 86 -11.12 20.76 1.08
C GLN A 86 -10.33 20.40 2.34
N TYR A 87 -9.03 20.63 2.35
CA TYR A 87 -8.15 20.39 3.49
C TYR A 87 -8.56 21.18 4.72
N ASN A 88 -8.94 22.44 4.55
CA ASN A 88 -9.43 23.31 5.63
C ASN A 88 -10.88 23.01 6.05
N SER A 89 -11.63 22.27 5.22
CA SER A 89 -13.05 22.01 5.46
C SER A 89 -13.34 20.63 6.03
N PHE A 90 -12.49 19.63 5.75
CA PHE A 90 -12.81 18.24 6.05
C PHE A 90 -11.64 17.49 6.66
N ARG A 91 -11.89 16.81 7.74
CA ARG A 91 -10.99 15.85 8.38
C ARG A 91 -11.79 14.84 9.17
N PHE A 92 -11.18 13.74 9.58
CA PHE A 92 -11.81 12.81 10.51
C PHE A 92 -10.80 12.09 11.37
N ASP A 93 -11.28 11.61 12.52
CA ASP A 93 -10.52 10.76 13.43
C ASP A 93 -11.21 9.40 13.54
N ILE A 94 -10.43 8.35 13.54
CA ILE A 94 -10.83 7.01 13.95
C ILE A 94 -10.13 6.72 15.27
N LYS A 95 -10.92 6.51 16.32
CA LYS A 95 -10.40 6.24 17.67
C LYS A 95 -10.24 4.73 17.89
N ASP A 96 -9.39 4.36 18.82
CA ASP A 96 -9.09 2.99 19.25
C ASP A 96 -10.30 2.21 19.82
N ASN A 97 -11.36 2.93 20.19
CA ASN A 97 -12.65 2.36 20.57
C ASN A 97 -13.63 2.20 19.40
N ASP A 98 -13.15 2.16 18.18
CA ASP A 98 -13.92 2.05 16.94
C ASP A 98 -14.80 3.24 16.58
N SER A 99 -14.78 4.31 17.34
CA SER A 99 -15.58 5.51 17.03
C SER A 99 -14.93 6.31 15.90
N VAL A 100 -15.74 6.79 14.96
CA VAL A 100 -15.31 7.73 13.93
C VAL A 100 -15.99 9.08 14.12
N TYR A 101 -15.20 10.15 14.01
CA TYR A 101 -15.65 11.53 14.11
C TYR A 101 -15.24 12.28 12.86
N PHE A 102 -16.19 12.65 12.02
CA PHE A 102 -15.94 13.45 10.83
C PHE A 102 -16.27 14.91 11.11
N TYR A 103 -15.29 15.78 10.90
CA TYR A 103 -15.39 17.21 11.18
C TYR A 103 -15.60 17.99 9.90
N HIS A 104 -16.69 18.75 9.87
CA HIS A 104 -16.92 19.79 8.87
C HIS A 104 -16.52 21.12 9.48
N MET A 105 -15.55 21.80 8.86
CA MET A 105 -14.94 23.00 9.36
C MET A 105 -15.21 24.21 8.44
N LYS A 106 -15.22 25.42 9.01
CA LYS A 106 -15.21 26.68 8.28
C LYS A 106 -14.42 27.69 9.08
N ASN A 107 -13.53 28.44 8.39
CA ASN A 107 -12.66 29.41 9.03
C ASN A 107 -11.91 28.84 10.25
N ASN A 108 -11.33 27.66 10.10
CA ASN A 108 -10.59 26.91 11.12
C ASN A 108 -11.41 26.54 12.39
N LYS A 109 -12.73 26.67 12.33
CA LYS A 109 -13.63 26.26 13.42
C LYS A 109 -14.50 25.10 12.98
N THR A 110 -14.67 24.13 13.86
CA THR A 110 -15.60 23.02 13.63
C THR A 110 -17.04 23.54 13.67
N ILE A 111 -17.76 23.37 12.56
CA ILE A 111 -19.18 23.76 12.46
C ILE A 111 -20.06 22.58 12.86
N LYS A 112 -19.71 21.39 12.42
CA LYS A 112 -20.49 20.18 12.65
C LYS A 112 -19.57 18.96 12.78
N VAL A 113 -19.94 18.06 13.67
CA VAL A 113 -19.29 16.76 13.85
C VAL A 113 -20.33 15.69 13.53
N TYR A 114 -19.96 14.78 12.65
CA TYR A 114 -20.74 13.58 12.36
C TYR A 114 -20.06 12.41 13.06
N LYS A 115 -20.85 11.54 13.66
CA LYS A 115 -20.37 10.40 14.42
C LYS A 115 -20.72 9.08 13.75
N GLY A 116 -19.97 8.07 14.07
CA GLY A 116 -20.21 6.72 13.60
C GLY A 116 -19.25 5.73 14.24
N THR A 117 -19.23 4.54 13.71
CA THR A 117 -18.33 3.46 14.13
C THR A 117 -17.66 2.84 12.92
N ILE A 118 -16.55 2.15 13.16
CA ILE A 118 -15.89 1.35 12.15
C ILE A 118 -16.03 -0.14 12.44
N SER A 119 -15.95 -0.92 11.39
CA SER A 119 -15.68 -2.34 11.43
C SER A 119 -14.71 -2.70 10.31
N THR A 120 -14.16 -3.91 10.34
CA THR A 120 -13.35 -4.42 9.24
C THR A 120 -13.96 -5.68 8.65
N ILE A 121 -13.79 -5.85 7.35
CA ILE A 121 -14.26 -7.00 6.61
C ILE A 121 -13.01 -7.79 6.17
N LYS A 122 -12.87 -9.01 6.71
CA LYS A 122 -11.86 -9.97 6.25
C LYS A 122 -12.32 -10.55 4.91
N THR A 123 -11.48 -10.46 3.92
CA THR A 123 -11.68 -11.07 2.61
C THR A 123 -10.65 -12.18 2.40
N SER A 124 -10.68 -12.86 1.26
CA SER A 124 -9.62 -13.81 0.87
C SER A 124 -8.24 -13.16 0.68
N TYR A 125 -8.15 -11.84 0.75
CA TYR A 125 -6.88 -11.10 0.74
C TYR A 125 -6.40 -10.87 2.17
N ASN A 126 -5.08 -10.78 2.38
CA ASN A 126 -4.48 -10.62 3.71
C ASN A 126 -4.86 -9.31 4.42
N SER A 127 -5.17 -8.25 3.66
CA SER A 127 -5.58 -6.96 4.25
C SER A 127 -7.07 -6.91 4.53
N GLU A 128 -7.40 -6.46 5.73
CA GLU A 128 -8.77 -6.16 6.13
C GLU A 128 -9.28 -4.88 5.43
N ARG A 129 -10.55 -4.85 5.07
CA ARG A 129 -11.19 -3.67 4.46
C ARG A 129 -11.96 -2.89 5.50
N LEU A 130 -11.74 -1.58 5.54
CA LEU A 130 -12.47 -0.66 6.41
C LEU A 130 -13.93 -0.52 5.94
N ALA A 131 -14.85 -0.70 6.88
CA ALA A 131 -16.25 -0.36 6.73
C ALA A 131 -16.63 0.70 7.77
N ILE A 132 -17.28 1.78 7.34
CA ILE A 132 -17.68 2.90 8.19
C ILE A 132 -19.21 2.94 8.27
N HIS A 133 -19.73 3.00 9.48
CA HIS A 133 -21.15 3.05 9.78
C HIS A 133 -21.48 4.37 10.45
N MET A 134 -21.97 5.35 9.67
CA MET A 134 -22.28 6.69 10.18
C MET A 134 -23.70 6.77 10.71
N GLU A 135 -23.86 7.51 11.81
CA GLU A 135 -25.18 7.92 12.31
C GLU A 135 -25.86 8.87 11.32
N GLN A 136 -27.18 8.78 11.21
CA GLN A 136 -27.96 9.64 10.31
C GLN A 136 -28.39 10.94 11.00
N PRO A 137 -28.41 12.07 10.29
CA PRO A 137 -27.99 12.27 8.89
C PRO A 137 -26.49 12.35 8.74
N THR A 138 -25.94 11.62 7.75
CA THR A 138 -24.52 11.62 7.48
C THR A 138 -24.09 12.72 6.48
N HIS A 139 -22.78 12.97 6.41
CA HIS A 139 -22.22 13.85 5.39
C HIS A 139 -22.06 13.12 4.06
N HIS A 140 -22.31 13.78 2.93
CA HIS A 140 -22.26 13.16 1.59
C HIS A 140 -20.92 12.54 1.22
N ILE A 141 -19.81 12.90 1.87
CA ILE A 141 -18.50 12.27 1.68
C ILE A 141 -18.47 10.84 2.24
N LEU A 142 -19.20 10.59 3.33
CA LEU A 142 -19.18 9.32 4.06
C LEU A 142 -20.43 8.46 3.79
N THR A 143 -21.06 8.63 2.63
CA THR A 143 -22.24 7.83 2.24
C THR A 143 -21.87 6.42 1.81
N THR A 144 -20.62 6.19 1.44
CA THR A 144 -20.11 4.88 1.01
C THR A 144 -18.79 4.57 1.73
N ASN A 145 -18.47 3.29 1.83
CA ASN A 145 -17.16 2.88 2.36
C ASN A 145 -16.02 3.36 1.45
N PRO A 146 -14.87 3.71 2.03
CA PRO A 146 -13.73 4.16 1.25
C PRO A 146 -13.12 3.03 0.43
N THR A 147 -12.57 3.38 -0.73
CA THR A 147 -11.58 2.55 -1.42
C THR A 147 -10.23 2.77 -0.76
N ILE A 148 -9.51 1.68 -0.50
CA ILE A 148 -8.20 1.73 0.17
C ILE A 148 -7.12 1.55 -0.88
N TYR A 149 -6.29 2.59 -1.08
CA TYR A 149 -5.09 2.52 -1.90
C TYR A 149 -3.89 2.28 -1.00
N ARG A 150 -3.27 1.10 -1.15
CA ARG A 150 -2.12 0.69 -0.35
C ARG A 150 -0.83 0.98 -1.10
N GLY A 151 0.06 1.75 -0.48
CA GLY A 151 1.45 1.90 -0.85
C GLY A 151 2.32 0.79 -0.26
N ASN A 152 3.64 0.97 -0.29
CA ASN A 152 4.60 0.04 0.32
C ASN A 152 4.71 0.25 1.84
N TRP A 153 4.46 1.47 2.31
CA TRP A 153 4.65 1.86 3.73
C TRP A 153 3.47 2.65 4.30
N ASP A 154 2.51 3.01 3.44
CA ASP A 154 1.37 3.83 3.77
C ASP A 154 0.11 3.34 3.07
N PHE A 155 -1.00 4.00 3.36
CA PHE A 155 -2.24 3.82 2.63
C PHE A 155 -3.07 5.10 2.65
N GLU A 156 -3.98 5.18 1.70
CA GLU A 156 -4.92 6.27 1.57
C GLU A 156 -6.35 5.75 1.54
N LEU A 157 -7.25 6.52 2.14
CA LEU A 157 -8.68 6.27 2.10
C LEU A 157 -9.33 7.21 1.10
N VAL A 158 -9.94 6.66 0.07
CA VAL A 158 -10.56 7.44 -1.00
C VAL A 158 -12.07 7.28 -0.94
N PHE A 159 -12.75 8.39 -0.66
CA PHE A 159 -14.21 8.46 -0.62
C PHE A 159 -14.73 9.04 -1.93
N ASN A 160 -15.69 8.33 -2.55
CA ASN A 160 -16.39 8.85 -3.71
C ASN A 160 -17.57 9.70 -3.26
N SER A 161 -17.40 11.02 -3.34
CA SER A 161 -18.43 11.98 -2.99
C SER A 161 -19.27 12.37 -4.21
N PRO A 162 -20.61 12.41 -4.11
CA PRO A 162 -21.47 12.89 -5.20
C PRO A 162 -21.19 14.33 -5.65
N LYS A 163 -20.58 15.14 -4.77
CA LYS A 163 -20.29 16.56 -5.05
C LYS A 163 -18.84 16.85 -5.41
N PHE A 164 -17.90 16.06 -4.87
CA PHE A 164 -16.46 16.35 -4.98
C PHE A 164 -15.71 15.23 -5.70
N TYR A 165 -16.40 14.22 -6.20
CA TYR A 165 -15.79 13.02 -6.78
C TYR A 165 -14.88 12.32 -5.77
N ASN A 166 -13.72 11.82 -6.20
CA ASN A 166 -12.79 11.13 -5.33
C ASN A 166 -12.06 12.13 -4.42
N MET A 167 -12.24 11.94 -3.13
CA MET A 167 -11.52 12.67 -2.09
C MET A 167 -10.53 11.76 -1.41
N PHE A 168 -9.27 12.13 -1.47
CA PHE A 168 -8.15 11.37 -0.94
C PHE A 168 -7.82 11.84 0.47
N PHE A 169 -7.80 10.90 1.41
CA PHE A 169 -7.43 11.15 2.80
C PHE A 169 -6.24 10.29 3.17
N LYS A 170 -5.25 10.92 3.83
CA LYS A 170 -4.10 10.24 4.40
C LYS A 170 -4.02 10.46 5.90
N LYS A 171 -3.32 9.58 6.60
CA LYS A 171 -2.99 9.78 8.01
C LYS A 171 -2.17 11.05 8.20
N GLY A 172 -2.52 11.82 9.21
CA GLY A 172 -1.82 13.06 9.56
C GLY A 172 -2.64 13.94 10.46
N GLU A 173 -1.94 14.81 11.18
CA GLU A 173 -2.57 15.83 12.02
C GLU A 173 -2.86 17.08 11.19
N TRP A 174 -4.06 17.60 11.36
CA TRP A 174 -4.44 18.83 10.68
C TRP A 174 -3.71 20.03 11.27
N GLN A 175 -3.16 20.85 10.40
CA GLN A 175 -2.56 22.13 10.75
C GLN A 175 -3.13 23.21 9.83
N PRO A 176 -3.43 24.42 10.36
CA PRO A 176 -3.94 25.50 9.54
C PRO A 176 -2.91 25.88 8.47
N LEU A 177 -3.39 26.01 7.24
CA LEU A 177 -2.53 26.50 6.15
C LEU A 177 -2.14 27.95 6.45
N LYS A 178 -0.85 28.27 6.27
CA LYS A 178 -0.39 29.66 6.34
C LYS A 178 -1.12 30.45 5.25
N SER A 179 -1.83 31.50 5.62
CA SER A 179 -2.38 32.44 4.66
C SER A 179 -1.21 33.14 3.94
N ASN A 180 -1.08 32.87 2.64
CA ASN A 180 -0.25 33.74 1.80
C ASN A 180 -0.97 35.05 1.56
#